data_1ac0207b5cdfdbfaa1c13a8200a0039d
#
_entry.id   1ac0207b5cdfdbfaa1c13a8200a0039d
#
_cell.length_a   1.000
_cell.length_b   1.000
_cell.length_c   1.000
_cell.angle_alpha   90.00
_cell.angle_beta   90.00
_cell.angle_gamma   90.00
#
_symmetry.space_group_name_H-M   'P 1'
#
loop_
_entity.id
_entity.type
_entity.pdbx_description
1 polymer ?
#
loop_
_entity_poly.entity_id
_entity_poly.type
_entity_poly.pdbx_seq_one_letter_code
_entity_poly.pdbx_strand_id
1 'polypeptide(L)'
;MIIIDEKNHFIPDVMIICNKNIITDLNIQGAPDLVVEVLSPSTAKNDKGIKKDIYEKFGVKEYWIVNTVDKSVEVYLNNNGRFYLDNIYVYFTDEEIAENDALANDDKNKLTIYTDIKVSVCDNLVIKIKDIFENI
;
A
#
# COMPACT_ATOMS: atom_id res chain seq x y z
N MET A 1 -8.18 4.03 15.57
CA MET A 1 -6.90 4.63 16.01
C MET A 1 -5.96 3.55 16.47
N ILE A 2 -4.74 3.61 15.98
CA ILE A 2 -3.66 2.71 16.41
C ILE A 2 -2.89 3.42 17.53
N ILE A 3 -2.72 2.74 18.66
CA ILE A 3 -1.87 3.23 19.74
C ILE A 3 -0.55 2.46 19.68
N ILE A 4 0.53 3.17 19.35
CA ILE A 4 1.88 2.62 19.31
C ILE A 4 2.55 2.75 20.67
N ASP A 5 2.47 3.94 21.26
CA ASP A 5 2.91 4.24 22.61
C ASP A 5 2.13 5.45 23.14
N GLU A 6 2.47 5.95 24.31
CA GLU A 6 1.78 7.11 24.91
C GLU A 6 1.81 8.38 24.06
N LYS A 7 2.79 8.50 23.15
CA LYS A 7 3.00 9.68 22.31
C LYS A 7 2.60 9.51 20.85
N ASN A 8 2.51 8.25 20.36
CA ASN A 8 2.30 7.95 18.94
C ASN A 8 0.95 7.28 18.74
N HIS A 9 -0.02 8.07 18.27
CA HIS A 9 -1.34 7.62 17.90
C HIS A 9 -1.56 7.94 16.43
N PHE A 10 -2.02 6.96 15.64
CA PHE A 10 -2.28 7.13 14.21
C PHE A 10 -3.66 6.63 13.83
N ILE A 11 -4.24 7.28 12.83
CA ILE A 11 -5.48 6.84 12.18
C ILE A 11 -5.13 6.60 10.71
N PRO A 12 -4.78 5.37 10.32
CA PRO A 12 -4.54 5.06 8.92
C PRO A 12 -5.82 5.13 8.11
N ASP A 13 -5.69 5.39 6.80
CA ASP A 13 -6.85 5.41 5.90
C ASP A 13 -7.49 4.02 5.79
N VAL A 14 -6.65 2.99 5.66
CA VAL A 14 -7.09 1.59 5.67
C VAL A 14 -6.07 0.75 6.42
N MET A 15 -6.54 -0.29 7.12
CA MET A 15 -5.67 -1.28 7.75
C MET A 15 -6.27 -2.67 7.71
N ILE A 16 -5.42 -3.68 7.73
CA ILE A 16 -5.79 -5.08 7.87
C ILE A 16 -5.15 -5.63 9.14
N ILE A 17 -5.97 -6.28 9.95
CA ILE A 17 -5.54 -6.86 11.22
C ILE A 17 -5.91 -8.35 11.21
N CYS A 18 -4.91 -9.21 11.31
CA CYS A 18 -5.12 -10.66 11.37
C CYS A 18 -5.35 -11.15 12.82
N ASN A 19 -4.75 -10.48 13.79
CA ASN A 19 -4.93 -10.80 15.21
C ASN A 19 -6.05 -9.96 15.84
N LYS A 20 -7.22 -10.53 16.00
CA LYS A 20 -8.39 -9.83 16.58
C LYS A 20 -8.18 -9.43 18.04
N ASN A 21 -7.25 -10.04 18.76
CA ASN A 21 -7.01 -9.75 20.18
C ASN A 21 -6.47 -8.33 20.43
N ILE A 22 -5.90 -7.69 19.42
CA ILE A 22 -5.42 -6.31 19.53
C ILE A 22 -6.53 -5.28 19.34
N ILE A 23 -7.71 -5.70 18.89
CA ILE A 23 -8.86 -4.82 18.66
C ILE A 23 -9.64 -4.69 19.98
N THR A 24 -9.80 -3.45 20.44
CA THR A 24 -10.62 -3.11 21.60
C THR A 24 -11.82 -2.27 21.18
N ASP A 25 -12.77 -2.04 22.08
CA ASP A 25 -13.94 -1.20 21.81
C ASP A 25 -13.59 0.25 21.45
N LEU A 26 -12.41 0.70 21.85
CA LEU A 26 -11.98 2.10 21.70
C LEU A 26 -10.88 2.29 20.65
N ASN A 27 -10.01 1.29 20.44
CA ASN A 27 -8.82 1.45 19.62
C ASN A 27 -8.17 0.13 19.25
N ILE A 28 -7.05 0.21 18.56
CA ILE A 28 -6.17 -0.90 18.22
C ILE A 28 -4.91 -0.81 19.07
N GLN A 29 -4.63 -1.85 19.83
CA GLN A 29 -3.45 -1.95 20.69
C GLN A 29 -2.48 -2.96 20.13
N GLY A 30 -1.62 -2.52 19.25
CA GLY A 30 -0.63 -3.35 18.55
C GLY A 30 -0.49 -2.95 17.10
N ALA A 31 0.43 -3.60 16.39
CA ALA A 31 0.68 -3.35 14.99
C ALA A 31 -0.37 -4.05 14.12
N PRO A 32 -1.07 -3.34 13.23
CA PRO A 32 -1.81 -3.99 12.16
C PRO A 32 -0.84 -4.70 11.21
N ASP A 33 -1.34 -5.69 10.47
CA ASP A 33 -0.52 -6.44 9.51
C ASP A 33 -0.26 -5.62 8.25
N LEU A 34 -1.26 -4.89 7.78
CA LEU A 34 -1.15 -3.99 6.63
C LEU A 34 -1.73 -2.63 6.97
N VAL A 35 -1.03 -1.58 6.56
CA VAL A 35 -1.49 -0.19 6.63
C VAL A 35 -1.46 0.42 5.25
N VAL A 36 -2.52 1.11 4.86
CA VAL A 36 -2.61 1.87 3.61
C VAL A 36 -2.82 3.34 3.95
N GLU A 37 -1.97 4.18 3.40
CA GLU A 37 -2.09 5.63 3.48
C GLU A 37 -2.31 6.21 2.08
N VAL A 38 -3.33 7.05 1.94
CA VAL A 38 -3.60 7.77 0.70
C VAL A 38 -2.92 9.13 0.78
N LEU A 39 -1.99 9.38 -0.16
CA LEU A 39 -1.24 10.63 -0.17
C LEU A 39 -2.12 11.83 -0.46
N SER A 40 -1.83 12.91 0.27
CA SER A 40 -2.23 14.26 -0.11
C SER A 40 -0.99 15.15 -0.14
N PRO A 41 -1.03 16.32 -0.81
CA PRO A 41 0.12 17.24 -0.80
C PRO A 41 0.60 17.61 0.60
N SER A 42 -0.33 17.70 1.56
CA SER A 42 -0.01 18.04 2.94
C SER A 42 0.58 16.90 3.77
N THR A 43 0.31 15.64 3.43
CA THR A 43 0.72 14.47 4.20
C THR A 43 1.84 13.68 3.58
N ALA A 44 2.18 13.90 2.30
CA ALA A 44 3.15 13.11 1.55
C ALA A 44 4.50 12.97 2.25
N LYS A 45 5.02 14.05 2.82
CA LYS A 45 6.29 14.04 3.57
C LYS A 45 6.22 13.13 4.79
N ASN A 46 5.12 13.19 5.54
CA ASN A 46 4.93 12.36 6.72
C ASN A 46 4.71 10.90 6.37
N ASP A 47 3.90 10.62 5.33
CA ASP A 47 3.58 9.25 4.91
C ASP A 47 4.79 8.52 4.33
N LYS A 48 5.66 9.24 3.61
CA LYS A 48 6.90 8.69 3.04
C LYS A 48 8.10 8.77 3.99
N GLY A 49 8.01 9.52 5.06
CA GLY A 49 9.08 9.75 6.03
C GLY A 49 8.74 9.22 7.42
N ILE A 50 8.29 10.11 8.30
CA ILE A 50 8.12 9.82 9.74
C ILE A 50 7.15 8.67 10.01
N LYS A 51 5.98 8.67 9.38
CA LYS A 51 4.98 7.58 9.55
C LYS A 51 5.54 6.24 9.10
N LYS A 52 6.17 6.21 7.94
CA LYS A 52 6.80 5.00 7.42
C LYS A 52 7.81 4.43 8.39
N ASP A 53 8.70 5.28 8.93
CA ASP A 53 9.71 4.85 9.90
C ASP A 53 9.08 4.30 11.19
N ILE A 54 8.00 4.92 11.67
CA ILE A 54 7.30 4.47 12.87
C ILE A 54 6.59 3.14 12.63
N TYR A 55 5.88 2.99 11.52
CA TYR A 55 5.22 1.73 11.19
C TYR A 55 6.23 0.59 11.00
N GLU A 56 7.38 0.89 10.40
CA GLU A 56 8.48 -0.07 10.25
C GLU A 56 8.97 -0.59 11.59
N LYS A 57 9.29 0.31 12.52
CA LYS A 57 9.79 -0.02 13.86
C LYS A 57 8.75 -0.75 14.70
N PHE A 58 7.47 -0.39 14.51
CA PHE A 58 6.39 -0.98 15.26
C PHE A 58 6.04 -2.40 14.82
N GLY A 59 6.51 -2.81 13.63
CA GLY A 59 6.32 -4.17 13.15
C GLY A 59 5.16 -4.36 12.19
N VAL A 60 4.67 -3.29 11.58
CA VAL A 60 3.73 -3.41 10.46
C VAL A 60 4.40 -4.20 9.34
N LYS A 61 3.76 -5.25 8.84
CA LYS A 61 4.35 -6.17 7.87
C LYS A 61 4.32 -5.65 6.46
N GLU A 62 3.28 -4.90 6.10
CA GLU A 62 3.08 -4.39 4.75
C GLU A 62 2.55 -2.96 4.82
N TYR A 63 3.14 -2.07 4.04
CA TYR A 63 2.78 -0.66 4.02
C TYR A 63 2.58 -0.20 2.58
N TRP A 64 1.39 0.31 2.27
CA TRP A 64 1.04 0.82 0.96
C TRP A 64 0.89 2.33 1.00
N ILE A 65 1.46 2.99 0.01
CA ILE A 65 1.26 4.40 -0.24
C ILE A 65 0.52 4.55 -1.56
N VAL A 66 -0.71 5.06 -1.50
CA VAL A 66 -1.56 5.28 -2.67
C VAL A 66 -1.44 6.74 -3.10
N ASN A 67 -1.00 6.97 -4.32
CA ASN A 67 -0.89 8.29 -4.92
C ASN A 67 -2.01 8.46 -5.95
N THR A 68 -2.97 9.34 -5.65
CA THR A 68 -4.14 9.57 -6.51
C THR A 68 -3.82 10.45 -7.72
N VAL A 69 -2.76 11.25 -7.66
CA VAL A 69 -2.31 12.09 -8.79
C VAL A 69 -1.66 11.24 -9.87
N ASP A 70 -0.67 10.42 -9.47
CA ASP A 70 0.03 9.52 -10.38
C ASP A 70 -0.75 8.24 -10.66
N LYS A 71 -1.81 7.98 -9.91
CA LYS A 71 -2.55 6.72 -9.92
C LYS A 71 -1.63 5.52 -9.79
N SER A 72 -0.86 5.54 -8.70
CA SER A 72 0.11 4.49 -8.37
C SER A 72 0.00 4.04 -6.93
N VAL A 73 0.48 2.82 -6.66
CA VAL A 73 0.58 2.25 -5.32
C VAL A 73 2.01 1.78 -5.10
N GLU A 74 2.69 2.37 -4.14
CA GLU A 74 3.97 1.86 -3.66
C GLU A 74 3.70 0.82 -2.58
N VAL A 75 4.23 -0.39 -2.75
CA VAL A 75 4.09 -1.47 -1.79
C VAL A 75 5.42 -1.74 -1.13
N TYR A 76 5.46 -1.57 0.19
CA TYR A 76 6.61 -1.88 1.03
C TYR A 76 6.33 -3.11 1.87
N LEU A 77 7.29 -4.02 1.92
CA LEU A 77 7.23 -5.21 2.78
C LEU A 77 8.30 -5.11 3.86
N ASN A 78 7.95 -5.56 5.07
CA ASN A 78 8.86 -5.57 6.21
C ASN A 78 9.66 -6.88 6.21
N ASN A 79 10.97 -6.75 6.16
CA ASN A 79 11.89 -7.87 6.30
C ASN A 79 12.83 -7.60 7.47
N ASN A 80 12.64 -8.35 8.55
CA ASN A 80 13.46 -8.26 9.77
C ASN A 80 13.53 -6.84 10.35
N GLY A 81 12.41 -6.13 10.36
CA GLY A 81 12.30 -4.80 10.93
C GLY A 81 12.66 -3.66 9.98
N ARG A 82 12.82 -3.95 8.70
CA ARG A 82 13.05 -2.92 7.68
C ARG A 82 12.12 -3.07 6.50
N PHE A 83 11.52 -1.95 6.10
CA PHE A 83 10.75 -1.88 4.87
C PHE A 83 11.66 -1.83 3.65
N TYR A 84 11.33 -2.63 2.66
CA TYR A 84 11.90 -2.50 1.33
C TYR A 84 10.78 -2.30 0.32
N LEU A 85 11.06 -1.56 -0.73
CA LEU A 85 10.10 -1.36 -1.81
C LEU A 85 9.99 -2.67 -2.61
N ASP A 86 8.82 -3.32 -2.53
CA ASP A 86 8.55 -4.54 -3.27
C ASP A 86 8.21 -4.25 -4.72
N ASN A 87 7.28 -3.32 -4.93
CA ASN A 87 6.88 -2.90 -6.28
C ASN A 87 6.17 -1.55 -6.24
N ILE A 88 6.09 -0.92 -7.40
CA ILE A 88 5.24 0.23 -7.67
C ILE A 88 4.25 -0.19 -8.74
N TYR A 89 2.96 -0.21 -8.38
CA TYR A 89 1.88 -0.56 -9.29
C TYR A 89 1.28 0.71 -9.86
N VAL A 90 1.10 0.77 -11.17
CA VAL A 90 0.52 1.92 -11.86
C VAL A 90 -0.78 1.50 -12.50
N TYR A 91 -1.80 2.36 -12.40
CA TYR A 91 -3.05 2.15 -13.08
C TYR A 91 -2.94 2.51 -14.56
N PHE A 92 -3.35 1.58 -15.41
CA PHE A 92 -3.49 1.79 -16.84
C PHE A 92 -4.94 1.54 -17.26
N THR A 93 -5.43 2.35 -18.19
CA THR A 93 -6.77 2.15 -18.76
C THR A 93 -6.75 0.92 -19.67
N ASP A 94 -7.94 0.37 -19.97
CA ASP A 94 -8.06 -0.76 -20.88
C ASP A 94 -7.47 -0.44 -22.27
N GLU A 95 -7.61 0.80 -22.71
CA GLU A 95 -7.04 1.29 -23.98
C GLU A 95 -5.51 1.31 -23.94
N GLU A 96 -4.93 1.82 -22.88
CA GLU A 96 -3.46 1.82 -22.69
C GLU A 96 -2.90 0.39 -22.62
N ILE A 97 -3.61 -0.52 -21.95
CA ILE A 97 -3.23 -1.94 -21.90
C ILE A 97 -3.26 -2.55 -23.31
N ALA A 98 -4.32 -2.30 -24.07
CA ALA A 98 -4.45 -2.80 -25.43
C ALA A 98 -3.35 -2.26 -26.36
N GLU A 99 -3.01 -0.98 -26.24
CA GLU A 99 -1.89 -0.37 -26.97
C GLU A 99 -0.57 -1.03 -26.64
N ASN A 100 -0.33 -1.27 -25.35
CA ASN A 100 0.88 -1.95 -24.88
C ASN A 100 0.95 -3.40 -25.40
N ASP A 101 -0.17 -4.13 -25.38
CA ASP A 101 -0.23 -5.51 -25.83
C ASP A 101 0.00 -5.62 -27.33
N ALA A 102 -0.32 -4.57 -28.09
CA ALA A 102 -0.09 -4.51 -29.55
C ALA A 102 1.41 -4.32 -29.90
N LEU A 103 2.24 -3.92 -28.96
CA LEU A 103 3.67 -3.80 -29.18
C LEU A 103 4.33 -5.17 -29.31
N ALA A 104 5.37 -5.27 -30.17
CA ALA A 104 6.15 -6.49 -30.26
C ALA A 104 6.82 -6.83 -28.92
N ASN A 105 7.00 -8.14 -28.63
CA ASN A 105 7.56 -8.58 -27.36
C ASN A 105 8.98 -8.04 -27.09
N ASP A 106 9.74 -7.75 -28.12
CA ASP A 106 11.08 -7.18 -28.04
C ASP A 106 11.12 -5.65 -28.15
N ASP A 107 9.95 -5.01 -28.27
CA ASP A 107 9.87 -3.55 -28.29
C ASP A 107 10.31 -2.97 -26.95
N LYS A 108 11.29 -2.06 -26.98
CA LYS A 108 11.84 -1.43 -25.78
C LYS A 108 10.84 -0.57 -25.01
N ASN A 109 9.76 -0.15 -25.66
CA ASN A 109 8.70 0.65 -25.04
C ASN A 109 7.60 -0.20 -24.41
N LYS A 110 7.61 -1.52 -24.66
CA LYS A 110 6.63 -2.42 -24.07
C LYS A 110 6.87 -2.57 -22.57
N LEU A 111 5.80 -2.33 -21.79
CA LEU A 111 5.83 -2.40 -20.33
C LEU A 111 5.32 -3.76 -19.85
N THR A 112 5.81 -4.18 -18.70
CA THR A 112 5.15 -5.23 -17.92
C THR A 112 4.06 -4.55 -17.09
N ILE A 113 2.79 -4.84 -17.42
CA ILE A 113 1.64 -4.24 -16.74
C ILE A 113 1.05 -5.25 -15.76
N TYR A 114 0.91 -4.82 -14.50
CA TYR A 114 0.19 -5.56 -13.47
C TYR A 114 -1.20 -4.97 -13.30
N THR A 115 -2.22 -5.80 -13.24
CA THR A 115 -3.61 -5.39 -13.01
C THR A 115 -4.08 -5.66 -11.60
N ASP A 116 -3.37 -6.53 -10.87
CA ASP A 116 -3.73 -6.98 -9.55
C ASP A 116 -2.56 -6.82 -8.58
N ILE A 117 -2.90 -6.53 -7.32
CA ILE A 117 -1.93 -6.51 -6.21
C ILE A 117 -2.30 -7.65 -5.26
N LYS A 118 -1.39 -8.59 -5.10
CA LYS A 118 -1.55 -9.66 -4.12
C LYS A 118 -1.17 -9.12 -2.74
N VAL A 119 -2.09 -9.21 -1.79
CA VAL A 119 -1.82 -8.82 -0.41
C VAL A 119 -1.04 -9.94 0.28
N SER A 120 0.19 -9.66 0.70
CA SER A 120 1.09 -10.71 1.24
C SER A 120 0.68 -11.20 2.62
N VAL A 121 0.01 -10.37 3.41
CA VAL A 121 -0.41 -10.70 4.78
C VAL A 121 -1.70 -11.52 4.85
N CYS A 122 -2.42 -11.63 3.74
CA CYS A 122 -3.69 -12.37 3.69
C CYS A 122 -3.67 -13.35 2.53
N ASP A 123 -3.88 -14.63 2.83
CA ASP A 123 -3.96 -15.67 1.81
C ASP A 123 -5.14 -15.42 0.86
N ASN A 124 -4.88 -15.53 -0.45
CA ASN A 124 -5.87 -15.38 -1.51
C ASN A 124 -6.57 -14.01 -1.62
N LEU A 125 -6.09 -13.00 -0.90
CA LEU A 125 -6.60 -11.65 -1.10
C LEU A 125 -5.85 -10.96 -2.22
N VAL A 126 -6.58 -10.61 -3.27
CA VAL A 126 -6.08 -9.88 -4.44
C VAL A 126 -6.92 -8.63 -4.62
N ILE A 127 -6.26 -7.49 -4.77
CA ILE A 127 -6.93 -6.21 -5.00
C ILE A 127 -6.65 -5.79 -6.44
N LYS A 128 -7.71 -5.54 -7.20
CA LYS A 128 -7.59 -5.02 -8.56
C LYS A 128 -7.22 -3.54 -8.52
N ILE A 129 -6.18 -3.17 -9.22
CA ILE A 129 -5.72 -1.76 -9.31
C ILE A 129 -6.83 -0.87 -9.85
N LYS A 130 -7.59 -1.36 -10.81
CA LYS A 130 -8.75 -0.68 -11.37
C LYS A 130 -9.76 -0.26 -10.30
N ASP A 131 -10.03 -1.13 -9.32
CA ASP A 131 -10.99 -0.85 -8.25
C ASP A 131 -10.52 0.27 -7.32
N ILE A 132 -9.21 0.51 -7.23
CA ILE A 132 -8.65 1.60 -6.43
C ILE A 132 -8.86 2.95 -7.12
N PHE A 133 -8.67 3.01 -8.44
CA PHE A 133 -8.51 4.29 -9.16
C PHE A 133 -9.62 4.64 -10.15
N GLU A 134 -10.47 3.70 -10.56
CA GLU A 134 -11.41 3.90 -11.68
C GLU A 134 -12.35 5.09 -11.51
N ASN A 135 -12.73 5.40 -10.28
CA ASN A 135 -13.72 6.46 -9.99
C ASN A 135 -13.10 7.66 -9.23
N ILE A 136 -11.82 7.83 -9.35
CA ILE A 136 -11.11 8.95 -8.73
C ILE A 136 -10.81 10.05 -9.74
#